data_0b59f38f276bac3b61b5b299285a4bf6
#
_entry.id   0b59f38f276bac3b61b5b299285a4bf6
#
_cell.length_a   1.000
_cell.length_b   1.000
_cell.length_c   1.000
_cell.angle_alpha   90.00
_cell.angle_beta   90.00
_cell.angle_gamma   90.00
#
_symmetry.space_group_name_H-M   'P 1'
#
loop_
_entity.id
_entity.type
_entity.pdbx_description
1 polymer ?
#
loop_
_entity_poly.entity_id
_entity_poly.type
_entity_poly.pdbx_seq_one_letter_code
_entity_poly.pdbx_strand_id
1 'polypeptide(L)'
;MEKKHYYGIDWLRAMACIGIVMMHIQANNTYHLSGFIAEKMIPSFTNFTFLFMTISAFGMCVGYYAKVKSGKVNWVDFYKKRYMKVLPFFAVVVLMDIVFNHDLTSIVEAIPNLTLTRGFFSNQIEQIGVAWFLGLVFVFYAIFPLFCAMLNSKKSGWFFLLVSLLLNFVVGKFYGIERTNIIYSLPFFIAGGLIYLYRDKVKNWYIYLSIAILSIFIYYLIGGNAYTCLLVSISFLLLAISIGGGYSRIVSFISGISMEIYLSHMVVFRLIEKMRLNIMFGNGWLQYFITVILVLVGAACFSVIVKKFIDIAEKKLVGKE
;
A
#
# COMPACT_ATOMS: atom_id res chain seq x y z
N MET A 1 -20.19 7.87 19.03
CA MET A 1 -19.46 6.58 19.12
C MET A 1 -17.99 6.88 18.88
N GLU A 2 -17.14 6.60 19.86
CA GLU A 2 -15.70 6.67 19.73
C GLU A 2 -15.22 5.77 18.58
N LYS A 3 -14.33 6.29 17.73
CA LYS A 3 -13.75 5.49 16.65
C LYS A 3 -12.81 4.46 17.25
N LYS A 4 -13.20 3.21 17.26
CA LYS A 4 -12.32 2.10 17.68
C LYS A 4 -11.04 2.14 16.85
N HIS A 5 -9.90 2.35 17.50
CA HIS A 5 -8.58 2.24 16.87
C HIS A 5 -8.13 0.79 16.87
N TYR A 6 -7.55 0.33 15.76
CA TYR A 6 -7.06 -1.04 15.58
C TYR A 6 -5.54 -1.02 15.54
N TYR A 7 -4.89 -1.09 16.70
CA TYR A 7 -3.41 -1.06 16.79
C TYR A 7 -2.74 -2.20 16.01
N GLY A 8 -3.37 -3.38 15.90
CA GLY A 8 -2.87 -4.47 15.06
C GLY A 8 -2.74 -4.08 13.59
N ILE A 9 -3.57 -3.17 13.09
CA ILE A 9 -3.45 -2.64 11.72
C ILE A 9 -2.24 -1.73 11.60
N ASP A 10 -1.87 -0.98 12.64
CA ASP A 10 -0.65 -0.17 12.62
C ASP A 10 0.60 -1.05 12.53
N TRP A 11 0.63 -2.16 13.30
CA TRP A 11 1.68 -3.16 13.20
C TRP A 11 1.75 -3.76 11.80
N LEU A 12 0.61 -4.10 11.21
CA LEU A 12 0.54 -4.70 9.88
C LEU A 12 1.02 -3.73 8.79
N ARG A 13 0.65 -2.44 8.89
CA ARG A 13 1.13 -1.39 7.97
C ARG A 13 2.63 -1.16 8.08
N ALA A 14 3.15 -1.07 9.30
CA ALA A 14 4.58 -0.89 9.53
C ALA A 14 5.38 -2.06 8.98
N MET A 15 4.95 -3.30 9.25
CA MET A 15 5.56 -4.52 8.71
C MET A 15 5.53 -4.52 7.18
N ALA A 16 4.38 -4.23 6.57
CA ALA A 16 4.25 -4.23 5.12
C ALA A 16 5.11 -3.14 4.47
N CYS A 17 5.20 -1.95 5.09
CA CYS A 17 6.06 -0.87 4.61
C CYS A 17 7.54 -1.28 4.63
N ILE A 18 8.02 -1.83 5.74
CA ILE A 18 9.40 -2.32 5.88
C ILE A 18 9.68 -3.43 4.85
N GLY A 19 8.77 -4.39 4.70
CA GLY A 19 8.92 -5.48 3.74
C GLY A 19 9.02 -4.99 2.29
N ILE A 20 8.23 -4.01 1.89
CA ILE A 20 8.32 -3.41 0.55
C ILE A 20 9.68 -2.75 0.33
N VAL A 21 10.20 -2.00 1.31
CA VAL A 21 11.53 -1.39 1.23
C VAL A 21 12.61 -2.47 1.11
N MET A 22 12.53 -3.53 1.92
CA MET A 22 13.44 -4.68 1.84
C MET A 22 13.45 -5.31 0.45
N MET A 23 12.28 -5.52 -0.14
CA MET A 23 12.14 -6.11 -1.47
C MET A 23 12.74 -5.22 -2.56
N HIS A 24 12.45 -3.92 -2.54
CA HIS A 24 13.00 -3.00 -3.54
C HIS A 24 14.52 -2.89 -3.46
N ILE A 25 15.10 -2.87 -2.26
CA ILE A 25 16.55 -2.88 -2.09
C ILE A 25 17.13 -4.19 -2.61
N GLN A 26 16.52 -5.36 -2.28
CA GLN A 26 16.96 -6.65 -2.81
C GLN A 26 16.92 -6.71 -4.33
N ALA A 27 15.89 -6.16 -4.96
CA ALA A 27 15.73 -6.16 -6.41
C ALA A 27 16.70 -5.22 -7.15
N ASN A 28 17.23 -4.20 -6.48
CA ASN A 28 18.07 -3.16 -7.09
C ASN A 28 19.51 -3.12 -6.58
N ASN A 29 19.89 -4.00 -5.63
CA ASN A 29 21.29 -4.04 -5.16
C ASN A 29 22.25 -4.65 -6.17
N THR A 30 23.53 -4.36 -6.00
CA THR A 30 24.63 -4.86 -6.85
C THR A 30 25.39 -6.05 -6.23
N TYR A 31 25.08 -6.45 -5.00
CA TYR A 31 25.67 -7.59 -4.32
C TYR A 31 24.75 -8.80 -4.36
N HIS A 32 25.34 -9.98 -4.53
CA HIS A 32 24.57 -11.22 -4.62
C HIS A 32 24.27 -11.78 -3.23
N LEU A 33 22.96 -11.95 -2.96
CA LEU A 33 22.47 -12.70 -1.81
C LEU A 33 21.85 -14.00 -2.31
N SER A 34 22.09 -15.11 -1.62
CA SER A 34 21.60 -16.43 -1.97
C SER A 34 20.79 -17.07 -0.85
N GLY A 35 20.07 -18.11 -1.21
CA GLY A 35 19.24 -18.89 -0.32
C GLY A 35 17.77 -18.45 -0.28
N PHE A 36 16.92 -19.27 0.35
CA PHE A 36 15.46 -19.12 0.37
C PHE A 36 15.00 -17.71 0.78
N ILE A 37 15.68 -17.11 1.76
CA ILE A 37 15.30 -15.77 2.26
C ILE A 37 15.50 -14.73 1.15
N ALA A 38 16.64 -14.72 0.46
CA ALA A 38 16.96 -13.75 -0.56
C ALA A 38 16.20 -13.97 -1.88
N GLU A 39 16.02 -15.24 -2.27
CA GLU A 39 15.50 -15.61 -3.60
C GLU A 39 13.98 -15.80 -3.64
N LYS A 40 13.35 -16.08 -2.49
CA LYS A 40 11.92 -16.37 -2.41
C LYS A 40 11.19 -15.47 -1.42
N MET A 41 11.67 -15.38 -0.17
CA MET A 41 10.94 -14.69 0.88
C MET A 41 10.93 -13.17 0.67
N ILE A 42 12.08 -12.52 0.54
CA ILE A 42 12.15 -11.06 0.36
C ILE A 42 11.44 -10.62 -0.94
N PRO A 43 11.65 -11.27 -2.12
CA PRO A 43 10.90 -10.92 -3.32
C PRO A 43 9.38 -11.04 -3.19
N SER A 44 8.88 -11.98 -2.35
CA SER A 44 7.43 -12.12 -2.13
C SER A 44 6.79 -10.91 -1.44
N PHE A 45 7.57 -10.08 -0.74
CA PHE A 45 7.08 -8.86 -0.08
C PHE A 45 6.56 -7.79 -1.06
N THR A 46 6.85 -7.94 -2.36
CA THR A 46 6.19 -7.14 -3.41
C THR A 46 4.64 -7.21 -3.30
N ASN A 47 4.10 -8.31 -2.77
CA ASN A 47 2.66 -8.53 -2.61
C ASN A 47 2.05 -7.77 -1.41
N PHE A 48 2.87 -7.15 -0.57
CA PHE A 48 2.36 -6.27 0.50
C PHE A 48 1.65 -5.01 -0.03
N THR A 49 1.83 -4.66 -1.30
CA THR A 49 1.00 -3.65 -1.97
C THR A 49 -0.48 -4.06 -1.98
N PHE A 50 -0.78 -5.32 -2.23
CA PHE A 50 -2.16 -5.85 -2.18
C PHE A 50 -2.70 -5.96 -0.75
N LEU A 51 -1.82 -6.26 0.21
CA LEU A 51 -2.18 -6.17 1.62
C LEU A 51 -2.57 -4.73 2.00
N PHE A 52 -1.83 -3.70 1.52
CA PHE A 52 -2.21 -2.30 1.71
C PHE A 52 -3.56 -1.96 1.07
N MET A 53 -3.91 -2.53 -0.09
CA MET A 53 -5.24 -2.35 -0.69
C MET A 53 -6.35 -2.92 0.20
N THR A 54 -6.15 -4.13 0.74
CA THR A 54 -7.10 -4.78 1.65
C THR A 54 -7.27 -3.97 2.95
N ILE A 55 -6.17 -3.48 3.54
CA ILE A 55 -6.17 -2.60 4.71
C ILE A 55 -6.86 -1.26 4.39
N SER A 56 -6.61 -0.69 3.21
CA SER A 56 -7.21 0.59 2.81
C SER A 56 -8.73 0.48 2.68
N ALA A 57 -9.24 -0.57 2.06
CA ALA A 57 -10.67 -0.83 1.96
C ALA A 57 -11.32 -0.98 3.34
N PHE A 58 -10.72 -1.78 4.23
CA PHE A 58 -11.17 -1.93 5.60
C PHE A 58 -11.20 -0.59 6.33
N GLY A 59 -10.11 0.18 6.29
CA GLY A 59 -10.00 1.48 6.95
C GLY A 59 -10.99 2.52 6.41
N MET A 60 -11.25 2.51 5.10
CA MET A 60 -12.28 3.36 4.50
C MET A 60 -13.68 2.98 4.99
N CYS A 61 -13.99 1.69 5.09
CA CYS A 61 -15.25 1.23 5.65
C CYS A 61 -15.41 1.63 7.12
N VAL A 62 -14.36 1.49 7.95
CA VAL A 62 -14.37 1.96 9.35
C VAL A 62 -14.66 3.45 9.44
N GLY A 63 -14.10 4.26 8.54
CA GLY A 63 -14.25 5.72 8.56
C GLY A 63 -15.56 6.23 7.98
N TYR A 64 -16.10 5.59 6.94
CA TYR A 64 -17.12 6.19 6.09
C TYR A 64 -18.33 5.31 5.77
N TYR A 65 -18.24 3.97 5.86
CA TYR A 65 -19.32 3.08 5.43
C TYR A 65 -20.68 3.42 6.09
N ALA A 66 -20.72 3.57 7.42
CA ALA A 66 -21.95 3.92 8.12
C ALA A 66 -22.50 5.30 7.71
N LYS A 67 -21.63 6.27 7.44
CA LYS A 67 -22.00 7.60 6.96
C LYS A 67 -22.58 7.57 5.55
N VAL A 68 -22.00 6.75 4.67
CA VAL A 68 -22.51 6.54 3.30
C VAL A 68 -23.91 5.93 3.37
N LYS A 69 -24.08 4.89 4.18
CA LYS A 69 -25.37 4.22 4.36
C LYS A 69 -26.46 5.12 4.91
N SER A 70 -26.10 6.10 5.73
CA SER A 70 -27.06 7.07 6.31
C SER A 70 -27.23 8.34 5.47
N GLY A 71 -26.58 8.42 4.29
CA GLY A 71 -26.62 9.62 3.44
C GLY A 71 -25.90 10.85 4.01
N LYS A 72 -25.10 10.69 5.07
CA LYS A 72 -24.44 11.79 5.82
C LYS A 72 -22.99 12.06 5.35
N VAL A 73 -22.64 11.73 4.11
CA VAL A 73 -21.31 12.00 3.55
C VAL A 73 -21.36 13.26 2.71
N ASN A 74 -20.54 14.24 3.05
CA ASN A 74 -20.17 15.29 2.13
C ASN A 74 -19.07 14.74 1.19
N TRP A 75 -19.41 14.52 -0.07
CA TRP A 75 -18.50 13.92 -1.04
C TRP A 75 -17.36 14.86 -1.42
N VAL A 76 -17.61 16.17 -1.46
CA VAL A 76 -16.54 17.16 -1.73
C VAL A 76 -15.48 17.09 -0.64
N ASP A 77 -15.88 17.11 0.63
CA ASP A 77 -14.96 16.98 1.76
C ASP A 77 -14.27 15.62 1.79
N PHE A 78 -14.99 14.56 1.40
CA PHE A 78 -14.41 13.22 1.32
C PHE A 78 -13.24 13.18 0.33
N TYR A 79 -13.48 13.62 -0.91
CA TYR A 79 -12.45 13.63 -1.95
C TYR A 79 -11.34 14.62 -1.63
N LYS A 80 -11.65 15.84 -1.22
CA LYS A 80 -10.66 16.83 -0.80
C LYS A 80 -9.70 16.27 0.25
N LYS A 81 -10.21 15.61 1.30
CA LYS A 81 -9.38 14.99 2.35
C LYS A 81 -8.49 13.87 1.81
N ARG A 82 -8.93 13.11 0.80
CA ARG A 82 -8.12 12.03 0.20
C ARG A 82 -7.01 12.60 -0.67
N TYR A 83 -7.33 13.59 -1.50
CA TYR A 83 -6.34 14.28 -2.34
C TYR A 83 -5.30 15.01 -1.48
N MET A 84 -5.72 15.86 -0.56
CA MET A 84 -4.82 16.64 0.29
C MET A 84 -3.92 15.78 1.18
N LYS A 85 -4.35 14.57 1.54
CA LYS A 85 -3.50 13.65 2.30
C LYS A 85 -2.31 13.11 1.49
N VAL A 86 -2.44 13.00 0.19
CA VAL A 86 -1.49 12.27 -0.68
C VAL A 86 -0.79 13.17 -1.66
N LEU A 87 -1.56 14.00 -2.36
CA LEU A 87 -1.08 14.77 -3.50
C LEU A 87 0.07 15.73 -3.16
N PRO A 88 0.07 16.48 -2.05
CA PRO A 88 1.15 17.43 -1.77
C PRO A 88 2.51 16.74 -1.64
N PHE A 89 2.57 15.62 -0.91
CA PHE A 89 3.81 14.86 -0.77
C PHE A 89 4.21 14.19 -2.09
N PHE A 90 3.26 13.61 -2.79
CA PHE A 90 3.51 12.96 -4.08
C PHE A 90 3.97 13.96 -5.15
N ALA A 91 3.42 15.18 -5.15
CA ALA A 91 3.87 16.24 -6.05
C ALA A 91 5.36 16.60 -5.84
N VAL A 92 5.83 16.61 -4.59
CA VAL A 92 7.27 16.81 -4.32
C VAL A 92 8.10 15.69 -4.94
N VAL A 93 7.67 14.43 -4.81
CA VAL A 93 8.39 13.28 -5.41
C VAL A 93 8.39 13.36 -6.93
N VAL A 94 7.26 13.71 -7.56
CA VAL A 94 7.14 13.91 -9.02
C VAL A 94 8.03 15.04 -9.50
N LEU A 95 8.05 16.18 -8.79
CA LEU A 95 8.92 17.31 -9.13
C LEU A 95 10.40 16.94 -9.03
N MET A 96 10.78 16.18 -8.00
CA MET A 96 12.15 15.66 -7.88
C MET A 96 12.51 14.74 -9.06
N ASP A 97 11.60 13.88 -9.48
CA ASP A 97 11.82 13.00 -10.62
C ASP A 97 12.07 13.80 -11.92
N ILE A 98 11.25 14.82 -12.20
CA ILE A 98 11.46 15.73 -13.34
C ILE A 98 12.82 16.44 -13.27
N VAL A 99 13.20 16.92 -12.07
CA VAL A 99 14.47 17.65 -11.88
C VAL A 99 15.67 16.73 -11.99
N PHE A 100 15.57 15.45 -11.63
CA PHE A 100 16.71 14.52 -11.69
C PHE A 100 16.88 13.87 -13.06
N ASN A 101 15.81 13.58 -13.77
CA ASN A 101 15.87 12.87 -15.05
C ASN A 101 16.00 13.81 -16.26
N HIS A 102 15.46 15.05 -16.17
CA HIS A 102 15.51 16.07 -17.23
C HIS A 102 15.00 15.59 -18.60
N ASP A 103 14.04 14.68 -18.64
CA ASP A 103 13.49 14.13 -19.88
C ASP A 103 12.01 14.47 -20.07
N LEU A 104 11.57 14.41 -21.34
CA LEU A 104 10.18 14.68 -21.70
C LEU A 104 9.22 13.64 -21.10
N THR A 105 9.67 12.40 -20.92
CA THR A 105 8.86 11.31 -20.39
C THR A 105 8.45 11.58 -18.95
N SER A 106 9.37 12.08 -18.10
CA SER A 106 9.06 12.50 -16.73
C SER A 106 7.97 13.59 -16.67
N ILE A 107 8.03 14.54 -17.62
CA ILE A 107 7.03 15.63 -17.69
C ILE A 107 5.66 15.08 -18.12
N VAL A 108 5.64 14.21 -19.12
CA VAL A 108 4.38 13.60 -19.62
C VAL A 108 3.75 12.72 -18.55
N GLU A 109 4.54 11.91 -17.83
CA GLU A 109 4.05 11.08 -16.72
C GLU A 109 3.60 11.87 -15.51
N ALA A 110 4.14 13.07 -15.28
CA ALA A 110 3.69 13.92 -14.20
C ALA A 110 2.19 14.24 -14.29
N ILE A 111 1.61 14.33 -15.50
CA ILE A 111 0.20 14.64 -15.70
C ILE A 111 -0.70 13.56 -15.06
N PRO A 112 -0.67 12.27 -15.47
CA PRO A 112 -1.50 11.24 -14.86
C PRO A 112 -1.16 10.98 -13.40
N ASN A 113 0.08 11.21 -12.97
CA ASN A 113 0.50 11.08 -11.58
C ASN A 113 -0.10 12.18 -10.71
N LEU A 114 0.01 13.45 -11.09
CA LEU A 114 -0.50 14.58 -10.30
C LEU A 114 -2.02 14.71 -10.35
N THR A 115 -2.66 14.28 -11.44
CA THR A 115 -4.12 14.18 -11.52
C THR A 115 -4.66 12.93 -10.82
N LEU A 116 -3.77 12.01 -10.38
CA LEU A 116 -4.11 10.73 -9.76
C LEU A 116 -4.97 9.83 -10.66
N THR A 117 -4.90 10.03 -11.97
CA THR A 117 -5.62 9.25 -12.98
C THR A 117 -4.82 8.06 -13.51
N ARG A 118 -3.57 7.89 -13.07
CA ARG A 118 -2.66 6.82 -13.50
C ARG A 118 -3.30 5.42 -13.46
N GLY A 119 -4.14 5.15 -12.45
CA GLY A 119 -4.82 3.85 -12.32
C GLY A 119 -5.81 3.49 -13.42
N PHE A 120 -6.18 4.43 -14.29
CA PHE A 120 -7.04 4.18 -15.46
C PHE A 120 -6.23 3.82 -16.71
N PHE A 121 -4.92 4.03 -16.72
CA PHE A 121 -4.05 3.76 -17.85
C PHE A 121 -3.28 2.46 -17.60
N SER A 122 -3.35 1.54 -18.55
CA SER A 122 -2.68 0.23 -18.46
C SER A 122 -1.27 0.24 -19.06
N ASN A 123 -0.86 1.30 -19.74
CA ASN A 123 0.42 1.37 -20.42
C ASN A 123 1.55 1.74 -19.46
N GLN A 124 2.64 1.02 -19.59
CA GLN A 124 3.77 0.99 -18.68
C GLN A 124 4.84 2.04 -19.07
N ILE A 125 4.53 3.31 -18.91
CA ILE A 125 5.60 4.27 -18.78
C ILE A 125 5.75 4.50 -17.27
N GLU A 126 6.72 3.86 -16.61
CA GLU A 126 6.89 3.94 -15.16
C GLU A 126 8.26 4.51 -14.81
N GLN A 127 8.39 5.81 -14.78
CA GLN A 127 9.57 6.45 -14.20
C GLN A 127 9.55 6.39 -12.68
N ILE A 128 8.38 6.66 -12.08
CA ILE A 128 8.15 6.44 -10.65
C ILE A 128 7.50 5.08 -10.48
N GLY A 129 8.31 4.02 -10.47
CA GLY A 129 7.84 2.63 -10.45
C GLY A 129 6.94 2.23 -9.27
N VAL A 130 6.74 3.10 -8.28
CA VAL A 130 5.80 2.90 -7.16
C VAL A 130 4.45 3.61 -7.35
N ALA A 131 4.32 4.45 -8.37
CA ALA A 131 3.13 5.30 -8.60
C ALA A 131 1.88 4.49 -9.01
N TRP A 132 2.04 3.33 -9.65
CA TRP A 132 0.93 2.48 -10.07
C TRP A 132 -0.02 2.11 -8.92
N PHE A 133 0.54 1.75 -7.78
CA PHE A 133 -0.24 1.40 -6.59
C PHE A 133 -1.11 2.57 -6.13
N LEU A 134 -0.52 3.76 -6.09
CA LEU A 134 -1.24 4.97 -5.70
C LEU A 134 -2.38 5.28 -6.67
N GLY A 135 -2.14 5.16 -7.98
CA GLY A 135 -3.16 5.30 -9.01
C GLY A 135 -4.36 4.38 -8.78
N LEU A 136 -4.13 3.09 -8.49
CA LEU A 136 -5.20 2.13 -8.18
C LEU A 136 -5.96 2.49 -6.90
N VAL A 137 -5.25 2.91 -5.85
CA VAL A 137 -5.89 3.36 -4.59
C VAL A 137 -6.82 4.55 -4.86
N PHE A 138 -6.44 5.48 -5.73
CA PHE A 138 -7.29 6.62 -6.08
C PHE A 138 -8.50 6.22 -6.94
N VAL A 139 -8.37 5.25 -7.84
CA VAL A 139 -9.54 4.67 -8.53
C VAL A 139 -10.52 4.09 -7.50
N PHE A 140 -10.04 3.35 -6.51
CA PHE A 140 -10.91 2.82 -5.45
C PHE A 140 -11.53 3.93 -4.60
N TYR A 141 -10.83 5.04 -4.36
CA TYR A 141 -11.43 6.19 -3.70
C TYR A 141 -12.53 6.83 -4.57
N ALA A 142 -12.31 6.96 -5.87
CA ALA A 142 -13.29 7.51 -6.80
C ALA A 142 -14.58 6.67 -6.83
N ILE A 143 -14.45 5.33 -6.86
CA ILE A 143 -15.60 4.41 -6.92
C ILE A 143 -16.12 4.01 -5.53
N PHE A 144 -15.67 4.62 -4.44
CA PHE A 144 -16.06 4.23 -3.07
C PHE A 144 -17.57 4.27 -2.80
N PRO A 145 -18.37 5.21 -3.36
CA PRO A 145 -19.84 5.16 -3.25
C PRO A 145 -20.42 3.87 -3.82
N LEU A 146 -19.99 3.48 -5.02
CA LEU A 146 -20.39 2.24 -5.69
C LEU A 146 -19.92 1.02 -4.86
N PHE A 147 -18.70 1.05 -4.37
CA PHE A 147 -18.16 0.01 -3.48
C PHE A 147 -19.01 -0.20 -2.24
N CYS A 148 -19.51 0.86 -1.58
CA CYS A 148 -20.42 0.75 -0.45
C CYS A 148 -21.77 0.14 -0.85
N ALA A 149 -22.26 0.42 -2.06
CA ALA A 149 -23.46 -0.21 -2.60
C ALA A 149 -23.26 -1.72 -2.85
N MET A 150 -22.11 -2.12 -3.38
CA MET A 150 -21.73 -3.54 -3.55
C MET A 150 -21.68 -4.28 -2.21
N LEU A 151 -21.28 -3.62 -1.13
CA LEU A 151 -21.22 -4.15 0.23
C LEU A 151 -22.52 -3.95 1.03
N ASN A 152 -23.65 -3.73 0.37
CA ASN A 152 -24.92 -3.45 1.02
C ASN A 152 -25.32 -4.47 2.09
N SER A 153 -24.96 -5.74 1.88
CA SER A 153 -25.15 -6.84 2.83
C SER A 153 -23.97 -7.81 2.77
N LYS A 154 -23.88 -8.72 3.76
CA LYS A 154 -22.87 -9.80 3.73
C LYS A 154 -23.02 -10.70 2.52
N LYS A 155 -24.26 -11.02 2.11
CA LYS A 155 -24.54 -11.83 0.92
C LYS A 155 -24.05 -11.12 -0.35
N SER A 156 -24.36 -9.83 -0.48
CA SER A 156 -23.89 -9.01 -1.60
C SER A 156 -22.37 -8.93 -1.64
N GLY A 157 -21.71 -8.71 -0.50
CA GLY A 157 -20.25 -8.70 -0.42
C GLY A 157 -19.59 -10.01 -0.90
N TRP A 158 -20.14 -11.17 -0.51
CA TRP A 158 -19.68 -12.47 -1.01
C TRP A 158 -19.93 -12.65 -2.50
N PHE A 159 -21.10 -12.23 -3.00
CA PHE A 159 -21.41 -12.28 -4.42
C PHE A 159 -20.39 -11.47 -5.24
N PHE A 160 -20.13 -10.22 -4.85
CA PHE A 160 -19.15 -9.39 -5.57
C PHE A 160 -17.70 -9.87 -5.41
N LEU A 161 -17.35 -10.49 -4.28
CA LEU A 161 -16.05 -11.13 -4.14
C LEU A 161 -15.91 -12.29 -5.14
N LEU A 162 -16.92 -13.15 -5.24
CA LEU A 162 -16.93 -14.26 -6.21
C LEU A 162 -16.86 -13.74 -7.65
N VAL A 163 -17.69 -12.76 -8.00
CA VAL A 163 -17.67 -12.14 -9.33
C VAL A 163 -16.29 -11.55 -9.65
N SER A 164 -15.66 -10.85 -8.69
CA SER A 164 -14.33 -10.28 -8.90
C SER A 164 -13.25 -11.34 -9.07
N LEU A 165 -13.35 -12.48 -8.38
CA LEU A 165 -12.43 -13.62 -8.55
C LEU A 165 -12.61 -14.28 -9.91
N LEU A 166 -13.86 -14.50 -10.35
CA LEU A 166 -14.16 -15.02 -11.68
C LEU A 166 -13.68 -14.10 -12.79
N LEU A 167 -13.91 -12.79 -12.62
CA LEU A 167 -13.43 -11.79 -13.57
C LEU A 167 -11.90 -11.79 -13.64
N ASN A 168 -11.22 -11.83 -12.50
CA ASN A 168 -9.76 -11.94 -12.42
C ASN A 168 -9.26 -13.21 -13.15
N PHE A 169 -9.92 -14.35 -12.94
CA PHE A 169 -9.58 -15.61 -13.61
C PHE A 169 -9.75 -15.51 -15.13
N VAL A 170 -10.93 -15.08 -15.59
CA VAL A 170 -11.25 -15.02 -17.02
C VAL A 170 -10.33 -14.02 -17.74
N VAL A 171 -10.24 -12.80 -17.21
CA VAL A 171 -9.42 -11.75 -17.86
C VAL A 171 -7.94 -12.09 -17.75
N GLY A 172 -7.48 -12.65 -16.61
CA GLY A 172 -6.11 -13.10 -16.46
C GLY A 172 -5.72 -14.20 -17.43
N LYS A 173 -6.60 -15.19 -17.63
CA LYS A 173 -6.35 -16.33 -18.52
C LYS A 173 -6.38 -15.97 -20.01
N PHE A 174 -7.33 -15.12 -20.41
CA PHE A 174 -7.57 -14.87 -21.85
C PHE A 174 -6.95 -13.57 -22.35
N TYR A 175 -6.70 -12.59 -21.47
CA TYR A 175 -6.22 -11.27 -21.86
C TYR A 175 -4.88 -10.89 -21.22
N GLY A 176 -4.35 -11.69 -20.27
CA GLY A 176 -3.05 -11.47 -19.65
C GLY A 176 -3.00 -10.18 -18.85
N ILE A 177 -3.80 -10.08 -17.75
CA ILE A 177 -3.77 -8.88 -16.91
C ILE A 177 -2.55 -8.86 -16.00
N GLU A 178 -1.91 -7.71 -15.93
CA GLU A 178 -0.84 -7.43 -15.01
C GLU A 178 -1.34 -7.02 -13.63
N ARG A 179 -0.46 -7.12 -12.64
CA ARG A 179 -0.72 -6.71 -11.25
C ARG A 179 -1.08 -5.22 -11.08
N THR A 180 -0.72 -4.39 -12.04
CA THR A 180 -1.01 -2.96 -12.11
C THR A 180 -2.44 -2.66 -12.57
N ASN A 181 -3.20 -3.69 -13.00
CA ASN A 181 -4.56 -3.54 -13.48
C ASN A 181 -5.58 -3.55 -12.33
N ILE A 182 -6.61 -2.73 -12.46
CA ILE A 182 -7.69 -2.64 -11.45
C ILE A 182 -8.42 -3.99 -11.25
N ILE A 183 -8.61 -4.78 -12.33
CA ILE A 183 -9.28 -6.08 -12.25
C ILE A 183 -8.48 -7.05 -11.38
N TYR A 184 -7.14 -7.02 -11.49
CA TYR A 184 -6.27 -7.80 -10.61
C TYR A 184 -6.46 -7.42 -9.14
N SER A 185 -6.60 -6.14 -8.85
CA SER A 185 -6.64 -5.58 -7.49
C SER A 185 -8.03 -5.61 -6.84
N LEU A 186 -9.09 -5.71 -7.64
CA LEU A 186 -10.48 -5.62 -7.18
C LEU A 186 -10.83 -6.63 -6.07
N PRO A 187 -10.45 -7.93 -6.13
CA PRO A 187 -10.73 -8.89 -5.06
C PRO A 187 -10.15 -8.50 -3.70
N PHE A 188 -8.94 -7.89 -3.69
CA PHE A 188 -8.29 -7.44 -2.46
C PHE A 188 -9.07 -6.31 -1.79
N PHE A 189 -9.58 -5.38 -2.59
CA PHE A 189 -10.36 -4.26 -2.09
C PHE A 189 -11.71 -4.74 -1.56
N ILE A 190 -12.41 -5.61 -2.29
CA ILE A 190 -13.70 -6.20 -1.86
C ILE A 190 -13.51 -7.02 -0.59
N ALA A 191 -12.45 -7.82 -0.49
CA ALA A 191 -12.16 -8.62 0.70
C ALA A 191 -11.98 -7.73 1.94
N GLY A 192 -11.25 -6.62 1.85
CA GLY A 192 -11.10 -5.67 2.94
C GLY A 192 -12.43 -5.10 3.43
N GLY A 193 -13.33 -4.76 2.52
CA GLY A 193 -14.68 -4.30 2.85
C GLY A 193 -15.56 -5.41 3.43
N LEU A 194 -15.45 -6.63 2.92
CA LEU A 194 -16.17 -7.79 3.45
C LEU A 194 -15.72 -8.12 4.88
N ILE A 195 -14.42 -8.07 5.16
CA ILE A 195 -13.87 -8.24 6.51
C ILE A 195 -14.45 -7.18 7.46
N TYR A 196 -14.61 -5.93 7.01
CA TYR A 196 -15.27 -4.90 7.80
C TYR A 196 -16.70 -5.30 8.22
N LEU A 197 -17.47 -5.94 7.34
CA LEU A 197 -18.83 -6.41 7.67
C LEU A 197 -18.85 -7.56 8.71
N TYR A 198 -17.72 -8.25 8.88
CA TYR A 198 -17.56 -9.34 9.84
C TYR A 198 -16.69 -8.99 11.06
N ARG A 199 -16.17 -7.76 11.15
CA ARG A 199 -15.17 -7.34 12.16
C ARG A 199 -15.56 -7.66 13.61
N ASP A 200 -16.85 -7.60 13.95
CA ASP A 200 -17.33 -7.83 15.32
C ASP A 200 -17.31 -9.33 15.70
N LYS A 201 -17.18 -10.22 14.71
CA LYS A 201 -17.04 -11.67 14.89
C LYS A 201 -15.57 -12.12 14.94
N VAL A 202 -14.63 -11.26 14.63
CA VAL A 202 -13.19 -11.56 14.61
C VAL A 202 -12.64 -11.39 16.03
N LYS A 203 -12.46 -12.50 16.78
CA LYS A 203 -12.06 -12.45 18.19
C LYS A 203 -10.86 -13.36 18.53
N ASN A 204 -10.83 -14.57 18.05
CA ASN A 204 -9.88 -15.61 18.49
C ASN A 204 -8.59 -15.54 17.67
N TRP A 205 -7.61 -14.79 18.13
CA TRP A 205 -6.36 -14.51 17.41
C TRP A 205 -5.57 -15.77 17.04
N TYR A 206 -5.57 -16.80 17.88
CA TYR A 206 -4.86 -18.07 17.62
C TYR A 206 -5.40 -18.81 16.37
N ILE A 207 -6.70 -18.72 16.10
CA ILE A 207 -7.30 -19.29 14.88
C ILE A 207 -6.76 -18.56 13.66
N TYR A 208 -6.73 -17.22 13.69
CA TYR A 208 -6.25 -16.43 12.57
C TYR A 208 -4.74 -16.50 12.39
N LEU A 209 -3.99 -16.74 13.48
CA LEU A 209 -2.55 -17.05 13.39
C LEU A 209 -2.34 -18.38 12.65
N SER A 210 -3.10 -19.42 13.01
CA SER A 210 -3.01 -20.73 12.31
C SER A 210 -3.38 -20.59 10.83
N ILE A 211 -4.44 -19.84 10.51
CA ILE A 211 -4.83 -19.55 9.12
C ILE A 211 -3.72 -18.74 8.39
N ALA A 212 -3.09 -17.79 9.05
CA ALA A 212 -2.00 -17.02 8.45
C ALA A 212 -0.78 -17.89 8.15
N ILE A 213 -0.38 -18.76 9.07
CA ILE A 213 0.72 -19.72 8.85
C ILE A 213 0.37 -20.65 7.69
N LEU A 214 -0.85 -21.21 7.67
CA LEU A 214 -1.29 -22.08 6.58
C LEU A 214 -1.32 -21.33 5.24
N SER A 215 -1.76 -20.08 5.21
CA SER A 215 -1.80 -19.28 4.00
C SER A 215 -0.41 -18.98 3.43
N ILE A 216 0.58 -18.75 4.31
CA ILE A 216 1.98 -18.59 3.91
C ILE A 216 2.53 -19.90 3.34
N PHE A 217 2.23 -21.04 4.02
CA PHE A 217 2.65 -22.34 3.53
C PHE A 217 2.07 -22.65 2.14
N ILE A 218 0.78 -22.42 1.94
CA ILE A 218 0.11 -22.57 0.64
C ILE A 218 0.74 -21.65 -0.42
N TYR A 219 1.05 -20.39 -0.06
CA TYR A 219 1.68 -19.44 -0.95
C TYR A 219 3.02 -19.95 -1.49
N TYR A 220 3.88 -20.50 -0.63
CA TYR A 220 5.19 -21.03 -1.08
C TYR A 220 5.10 -22.41 -1.71
N LEU A 221 4.07 -23.22 -1.40
CA LEU A 221 3.85 -24.53 -1.99
C LEU A 221 3.34 -24.46 -3.44
N ILE A 222 2.32 -23.60 -3.67
CA ILE A 222 1.64 -23.49 -4.97
C ILE A 222 2.29 -22.41 -5.85
N GLY A 223 2.98 -21.46 -5.23
CA GLY A 223 3.53 -20.26 -5.86
C GLY A 223 2.66 -19.02 -5.67
N GLY A 224 3.33 -17.85 -5.79
CA GLY A 224 2.68 -16.55 -5.65
C GLY A 224 1.81 -16.21 -6.86
N ASN A 225 0.50 -16.17 -6.67
CA ASN A 225 -0.49 -15.71 -7.64
C ASN A 225 -1.55 -14.85 -6.94
N ALA A 226 -2.49 -14.27 -7.70
CA ALA A 226 -3.52 -13.40 -7.14
C ALA A 226 -4.31 -14.05 -5.99
N TYR A 227 -4.62 -15.34 -6.08
CA TYR A 227 -5.46 -16.06 -5.11
C TYR A 227 -4.69 -16.36 -3.82
N THR A 228 -3.45 -16.85 -3.93
CA THR A 228 -2.60 -17.11 -2.77
C THR A 228 -2.21 -15.81 -2.05
N CYS A 229 -1.93 -14.73 -2.80
CA CYS A 229 -1.73 -13.38 -2.25
C CYS A 229 -2.97 -12.86 -1.53
N LEU A 230 -4.17 -13.09 -2.09
CA LEU A 230 -5.43 -12.70 -1.46
C LEU A 230 -5.65 -13.45 -0.16
N LEU A 231 -5.40 -14.76 -0.14
CA LEU A 231 -5.51 -15.58 1.07
C LEU A 231 -4.59 -15.07 2.18
N VAL A 232 -3.32 -14.77 1.86
CA VAL A 232 -2.36 -14.16 2.81
C VAL A 232 -2.85 -12.79 3.28
N SER A 233 -3.33 -11.94 2.39
CA SER A 233 -3.82 -10.59 2.74
C SER A 233 -5.03 -10.63 3.66
N ILE A 234 -5.99 -11.54 3.40
CA ILE A 234 -7.17 -11.77 4.24
C ILE A 234 -6.74 -12.26 5.63
N SER A 235 -5.91 -13.30 5.68
CA SER A 235 -5.49 -13.91 6.94
C SER A 235 -4.70 -12.95 7.83
N PHE A 236 -3.81 -12.14 7.25
CA PHE A 236 -3.05 -11.13 7.96
C PHE A 236 -3.93 -10.01 8.51
N LEU A 237 -4.90 -9.53 7.73
CA LEU A 237 -5.83 -8.50 8.21
C LEU A 237 -6.75 -9.05 9.32
N LEU A 238 -7.26 -10.27 9.21
CA LEU A 238 -8.05 -10.93 10.25
C LEU A 238 -7.22 -11.11 11.53
N LEU A 239 -5.97 -11.56 11.41
CA LEU A 239 -5.05 -11.68 12.53
C LEU A 239 -4.82 -10.33 13.21
N ALA A 240 -4.51 -9.28 12.45
CA ALA A 240 -4.28 -7.93 12.97
C ALA A 240 -5.49 -7.36 13.72
N ILE A 241 -6.70 -7.62 13.22
CA ILE A 241 -7.95 -7.19 13.88
C ILE A 241 -8.19 -7.99 15.17
N SER A 242 -7.91 -9.30 15.16
CA SER A 242 -8.19 -10.21 16.27
C SER A 242 -7.23 -10.03 17.46
N ILE A 243 -5.95 -9.76 17.20
CA ILE A 243 -4.95 -9.47 18.24
C ILE A 243 -5.28 -8.15 18.95
N GLY A 244 -5.92 -7.20 18.24
CA GLY A 244 -6.17 -5.85 18.75
C GLY A 244 -4.89 -5.02 18.87
N GLY A 245 -3.75 -5.64 19.17
CA GLY A 245 -2.44 -5.03 19.32
C GLY A 245 -2.34 -4.08 20.51
N GLY A 246 -1.11 -3.88 21.00
CA GLY A 246 -0.76 -2.83 21.95
C GLY A 246 -0.31 -1.55 21.23
N TYR A 247 -0.55 -0.40 21.85
CA TYR A 247 0.03 0.86 21.37
C TYR A 247 1.57 0.80 21.46
N SER A 248 2.21 1.12 20.35
CA SER A 248 3.66 1.34 20.28
C SER A 248 3.92 2.66 19.58
N ARG A 249 4.67 3.56 20.21
CA ARG A 249 4.97 4.88 19.66
C ARG A 249 5.73 4.78 18.32
N ILE A 250 6.69 3.85 18.24
CA ILE A 250 7.49 3.63 17.02
C ILE A 250 6.61 3.08 15.89
N VAL A 251 5.81 2.06 16.18
CA VAL A 251 4.93 1.44 15.18
C VAL A 251 3.87 2.41 14.68
N SER A 252 3.25 3.16 15.58
CA SER A 252 2.25 4.17 15.22
C SER A 252 2.87 5.29 14.38
N PHE A 253 4.12 5.68 14.67
CA PHE A 253 4.86 6.64 13.85
C PHE A 253 5.10 6.10 12.44
N ILE A 254 5.70 4.90 12.29
CA ILE A 254 5.96 4.28 10.98
C ILE A 254 4.67 4.06 10.21
N SER A 255 3.62 3.53 10.86
CA SER A 255 2.30 3.36 10.26
C SER A 255 1.72 4.68 9.75
N GLY A 256 1.90 5.76 10.52
CA GLY A 256 1.40 7.11 10.21
C GLY A 256 2.06 7.76 8.99
N ILE A 257 3.32 7.39 8.68
CA ILE A 257 4.09 7.88 7.52
C ILE A 257 4.41 6.78 6.50
N SER A 258 3.74 5.63 6.60
CA SER A 258 4.04 4.46 5.74
C SER A 258 3.87 4.73 4.25
N MET A 259 2.95 5.60 3.88
CA MET A 259 2.75 6.00 2.48
C MET A 259 3.86 6.93 2.00
N GLU A 260 4.28 7.87 2.81
CA GLU A 260 5.37 8.78 2.50
C GLU A 260 6.70 8.02 2.36
N ILE A 261 6.97 7.05 3.26
CA ILE A 261 8.12 6.14 3.12
C ILE A 261 8.02 5.35 1.82
N TYR A 262 6.83 4.78 1.51
CA TYR A 262 6.59 4.05 0.28
C TYR A 262 6.87 4.89 -0.97
N LEU A 263 6.55 6.17 -0.98
CA LEU A 263 6.77 7.06 -2.12
C LEU A 263 8.23 7.52 -2.25
N SER A 264 8.96 7.64 -1.14
CA SER A 264 10.30 8.25 -1.12
C SER A 264 11.47 7.27 -1.01
N HIS A 265 11.23 6.01 -0.64
CA HIS A 265 12.32 5.08 -0.34
C HIS A 265 13.27 4.85 -1.53
N MET A 266 12.76 4.82 -2.77
CA MET A 266 13.62 4.64 -3.95
C MET A 266 14.46 5.89 -4.26
N VAL A 267 13.93 7.09 -4.00
CA VAL A 267 14.69 8.33 -4.11
C VAL A 267 15.84 8.33 -3.12
N VAL A 268 15.56 7.94 -1.87
CA VAL A 268 16.58 7.83 -0.82
C VAL A 268 17.59 6.73 -1.13
N PHE A 269 17.14 5.58 -1.64
CA PHE A 269 18.03 4.48 -2.05
C PHE A 269 19.02 4.94 -3.13
N ARG A 270 18.56 5.62 -4.18
CA ARG A 270 19.43 6.18 -5.22
C ARG A 270 20.45 7.17 -4.68
N LEU A 271 20.08 7.98 -3.67
CA LEU A 271 21.00 8.87 -3.00
C LEU A 271 22.10 8.09 -2.25
N ILE A 272 21.71 7.03 -1.54
CA ILE A 272 22.63 6.14 -0.82
C ILE A 272 23.59 5.46 -1.80
N GLU A 273 23.11 5.03 -2.96
CA GLU A 273 23.95 4.46 -4.04
C GLU A 273 24.95 5.49 -4.59
N LYS A 274 24.48 6.72 -4.86
CA LYS A 274 25.35 7.80 -5.35
C LYS A 274 26.46 8.13 -4.34
N MET A 275 26.16 8.02 -3.05
CA MET A 275 27.13 8.18 -1.96
C MET A 275 27.98 6.93 -1.71
N ARG A 276 27.75 5.83 -2.43
CA ARG A 276 28.40 4.52 -2.27
C ARG A 276 28.26 3.89 -0.89
N LEU A 277 27.23 4.28 -0.12
CA LEU A 277 26.98 3.72 1.19
C LEU A 277 26.39 2.29 1.14
N ASN A 278 25.89 1.88 -0.02
CA ASN A 278 25.36 0.54 -0.28
C ASN A 278 26.42 -0.52 -0.57
N ILE A 279 27.72 -0.17 -0.59
CA ILE A 279 28.85 -1.06 -0.89
C ILE A 279 30.02 -0.91 0.11
N MET A 280 29.75 -0.48 1.33
CA MET A 280 30.79 -0.22 2.35
C MET A 280 31.38 -1.48 2.98
N PHE A 281 30.61 -2.58 2.99
CA PHE A 281 30.96 -3.80 3.71
C PHE A 281 31.13 -4.96 2.71
N GLY A 282 32.13 -5.81 2.96
CA GLY A 282 32.39 -6.99 2.13
C GLY A 282 31.39 -8.14 2.33
N ASN A 283 30.64 -8.15 3.43
CA ASN A 283 29.59 -9.14 3.67
C ASN A 283 28.26 -8.67 3.10
N GLY A 284 27.70 -9.40 2.13
CA GLY A 284 26.47 -9.03 1.44
C GLY A 284 25.24 -8.89 2.35
N TRP A 285 25.04 -9.78 3.31
CA TRP A 285 23.91 -9.70 4.25
C TRP A 285 24.02 -8.50 5.20
N LEU A 286 25.21 -8.27 5.75
CA LEU A 286 25.45 -7.10 6.59
C LEU A 286 25.19 -5.81 5.81
N GLN A 287 25.75 -5.73 4.58
CA GLN A 287 25.54 -4.59 3.69
C GLN A 287 24.04 -4.39 3.38
N TYR A 288 23.34 -5.47 3.08
CA TYR A 288 21.90 -5.42 2.80
C TYR A 288 21.10 -4.83 3.98
N PHE A 289 21.27 -5.36 5.19
CA PHE A 289 20.55 -4.86 6.36
C PHE A 289 20.90 -3.41 6.70
N ILE A 290 22.16 -3.03 6.58
CA ILE A 290 22.57 -1.64 6.79
C ILE A 290 21.93 -0.72 5.73
N THR A 291 21.92 -1.12 4.47
CA THR A 291 21.26 -0.37 3.40
C THR A 291 19.77 -0.22 3.68
N VAL A 292 19.08 -1.29 4.09
CA VAL A 292 17.65 -1.24 4.48
C VAL A 292 17.42 -0.23 5.61
N ILE A 293 18.25 -0.25 6.65
CA ILE A 293 18.14 0.67 7.79
C ILE A 293 18.37 2.13 7.32
N LEU A 294 19.42 2.37 6.55
CA LEU A 294 19.73 3.70 6.02
C LEU A 294 18.60 4.25 5.16
N VAL A 295 18.00 3.42 4.29
CA VAL A 295 16.87 3.81 3.46
C VAL A 295 15.64 4.10 4.32
N LEU A 296 15.31 3.25 5.29
CA LEU A 296 14.15 3.46 6.16
C LEU A 296 14.28 4.74 6.99
N VAL A 297 15.45 4.94 7.62
CA VAL A 297 15.72 6.15 8.40
C VAL A 297 15.72 7.39 7.50
N GLY A 298 16.42 7.33 6.37
CA GLY A 298 16.46 8.43 5.42
C GLY A 298 15.08 8.79 4.85
N ALA A 299 14.27 7.79 4.49
CA ALA A 299 12.90 8.01 4.00
C ALA A 299 11.99 8.56 5.12
N ALA A 300 12.14 8.12 6.36
CA ALA A 300 11.39 8.66 7.49
C ALA A 300 11.79 10.13 7.76
N CYS A 301 13.07 10.45 7.79
CA CYS A 301 13.55 11.83 7.94
C CYS A 301 13.04 12.72 6.81
N PHE A 302 13.19 12.29 5.56
CA PHE A 302 12.68 13.00 4.39
C PHE A 302 11.17 13.24 4.50
N SER A 303 10.41 12.21 4.88
CA SER A 303 8.95 12.31 5.05
C SER A 303 8.55 13.34 6.08
N VAL A 304 9.22 13.37 7.24
CA VAL A 304 8.93 14.34 8.32
C VAL A 304 9.26 15.76 7.87
N ILE A 305 10.42 15.96 7.22
CA ILE A 305 10.85 17.27 6.74
C ILE A 305 9.86 17.82 5.69
N VAL A 306 9.56 17.01 4.67
CA VAL A 306 8.65 17.43 3.58
C VAL A 306 7.25 17.71 4.12
N LYS A 307 6.71 16.87 5.01
CA LYS A 307 5.39 17.13 5.64
C LYS A 307 5.39 18.44 6.41
N LYS A 308 6.44 18.73 7.17
CA LYS A 308 6.55 20.00 7.89
C LYS A 308 6.51 21.21 6.94
N PHE A 309 7.20 21.14 5.79
CA PHE A 309 7.14 22.19 4.78
C PHE A 309 5.75 22.33 4.16
N ILE A 310 5.09 21.21 3.84
CA ILE A 310 3.71 21.20 3.33
C ILE A 310 2.77 21.85 4.34
N ASP A 311 2.82 21.46 5.61
CA ASP A 311 1.98 22.03 6.68
C ASP A 311 2.18 23.55 6.84
N ILE A 312 3.43 24.05 6.71
CA ILE A 312 3.74 25.48 6.75
C ILE A 312 3.16 26.20 5.52
N ALA A 313 3.29 25.63 4.34
CA ALA A 313 2.75 26.18 3.10
C ALA A 313 1.22 26.25 3.13
N GLU A 314 0.55 25.17 3.58
CA GLU A 314 -0.91 25.13 3.73
C GLU A 314 -1.40 26.21 4.71
N LYS A 315 -0.76 26.36 5.88
CA LYS A 315 -1.12 27.41 6.85
C LYS A 315 -0.99 28.82 6.29
N LYS A 316 0.04 29.08 5.46
CA LYS A 316 0.23 30.39 4.81
C LYS A 316 -0.81 30.67 3.72
N LEU A 317 -1.31 29.63 3.04
CA LEU A 317 -2.33 29.77 2.01
C LEU A 317 -3.73 29.97 2.61
N VAL A 318 -4.07 29.20 3.64
CA VAL A 318 -5.37 29.29 4.34
C VAL A 318 -5.46 30.55 5.24
N GLY A 319 -4.35 31.02 5.80
CA GLY A 319 -4.32 32.24 6.64
C GLY A 319 -4.36 33.55 5.84
N LYS A 320 -4.53 33.50 4.51
CA LYS A 320 -4.75 34.65 3.63
C LYS A 320 -6.21 34.82 3.19
N GLU A 321 -7.11 33.91 3.63
CA GLU A 321 -8.55 34.03 3.52
C GLU A 321 -9.14 34.52 4.87
#